data_9b2a84307d930188e82d94f00b7f2aba
#
_entry.id   9b2a84307d930188e82d94f00b7f2aba
#
_cell.length_a   1.000
_cell.length_b   1.000
_cell.length_c   1.000
_cell.angle_alpha   90.00
_cell.angle_beta   90.00
_cell.angle_gamma   90.00
#
_symmetry.space_group_name_H-M   'P 1'
#
loop_
_entity.id
_entity.type
_entity.pdbx_description
1 polymer ?
#
loop_
_entity_poly.entity_id
_entity_poly.type
_entity_poly.pdbx_seq_one_letter_code
_entity_poly.pdbx_strand_id
1 'polypeptide(L)'
;VPRAHRLPARQTXRFLAPREGETRFEDIIRGEVSFANNELDDFVILKSDGFPTYNFAAVVDDAMMEITHVIRGEDGISNTPRQILLYEAMELPVPRFAHLPLLLGKDRSKLSKRHGSTALLEFRDRGILPEAMLNFLALLGWSPGEDEGREIFSKEELIALFDLTRVNKSGAIFDLEKLEWMNGQYLRAISLERLTTLSLPYLREAGLIGERLTDGEQEYLAKALALGRERMRLLSDAPEVIGFFLREEIEFEEKTVERVTREKGTAEHLEKLRQRLQALSDFXLTGRSVGPGLFELMEVLGKERCVRRLAEFRRRFFSKAELPVGN
;
A
#
# COMPACT_ATOMS: atom_id res chain seq x y z
N VAL A 1 -17.05 36.59 22.91
CA VAL A 1 -17.72 35.40 22.39
C VAL A 1 -19.16 35.47 22.87
N PRO A 2 -20.18 35.59 21.98
CA PRO A 2 -21.55 35.63 22.41
C PRO A 2 -21.91 34.29 23.12
N ARG A 3 -22.51 34.37 24.26
CA ARG A 3 -23.02 33.20 25.01
C ARG A 3 -24.08 32.52 24.14
N ALA A 4 -23.83 31.32 23.75
CA ALA A 4 -24.85 30.51 23.10
C ALA A 4 -26.05 30.41 24.04
N HIS A 5 -27.20 30.92 23.63
CA HIS A 5 -28.45 30.69 24.35
C HIS A 5 -28.75 29.18 24.34
N ARG A 6 -28.70 28.54 25.49
CA ARG A 6 -29.15 27.15 25.61
C ARG A 6 -30.65 27.11 25.33
N LEU A 7 -31.02 26.47 24.25
CA LEU A 7 -32.42 26.14 23.99
C LEU A 7 -32.97 25.31 25.17
N PRO A 8 -34.21 25.51 25.56
CA PRO A 8 -34.80 24.71 26.64
C PRO A 8 -34.73 23.20 26.31
N ALA A 9 -34.30 22.39 27.29
CA ALA A 9 -34.18 20.95 27.16
C ALA A 9 -35.46 20.33 26.62
N ARG A 10 -35.35 19.53 25.54
CA ARG A 10 -36.43 18.73 24.90
C ARG A 10 -37.05 19.28 23.61
N GLN A 11 -36.52 20.33 22.98
CA GLN A 11 -37.02 20.73 21.64
C GLN A 11 -36.05 20.27 20.55
N THR A 12 -36.63 19.64 19.54
CA THR A 12 -35.96 19.29 18.31
C THR A 12 -36.45 20.14 17.16
N UNK A 13 -35.59 20.72 16.24
CA UNK A 13 -35.94 21.33 15.29
C UNK A 13 -36.02 20.49 14.25
N ARG A 14 -37.02 20.47 13.56
CA ARG A 14 -37.21 19.68 12.34
C ARG A 14 -37.30 20.60 11.13
N PHE A 15 -36.78 20.14 10.05
CA PHE A 15 -36.99 20.73 8.73
C PHE A 15 -38.26 20.09 8.16
N LEU A 16 -39.18 20.93 7.69
CA LEU A 16 -40.41 20.45 7.03
C LEU A 16 -40.09 20.37 5.52
N ALA A 17 -39.99 19.15 5.03
CA ALA A 17 -39.68 18.92 3.61
C ALA A 17 -40.90 19.25 2.74
N PRO A 18 -40.72 19.87 1.57
CA PRO A 18 -41.86 20.07 0.64
C PRO A 18 -42.44 18.72 0.22
N ARG A 19 -43.76 18.67 0.03
CA ARG A 19 -44.46 17.41 -0.30
C ARG A 19 -44.72 17.25 -1.78
N GLU A 20 -44.63 18.34 -2.55
CA GLU A 20 -44.91 18.34 -3.99
C GLU A 20 -43.62 18.62 -4.76
N GLY A 21 -43.59 18.19 -6.01
CA GLY A 21 -42.44 18.40 -6.90
C GLY A 21 -41.33 17.40 -6.65
N GLU A 22 -40.14 17.76 -7.09
CA GLU A 22 -38.93 16.91 -6.98
C GLU A 22 -37.69 17.78 -6.79
N THR A 23 -36.73 17.25 -6.05
CA THR A 23 -35.41 17.85 -5.87
C THR A 23 -34.46 17.19 -6.85
N ARG A 24 -33.91 18.01 -7.76
CA ARG A 24 -33.01 17.55 -8.85
C ARG A 24 -31.63 18.18 -8.68
N PHE A 25 -30.61 17.45 -9.09
CA PHE A 25 -29.25 17.99 -9.20
C PHE A 25 -28.47 17.26 -10.28
N GLU A 26 -27.49 17.94 -10.85
CA GLU A 26 -26.56 17.37 -11.82
C GLU A 26 -25.33 16.89 -11.06
N ASP A 27 -25.14 15.56 -11.00
CA ASP A 27 -23.95 14.95 -10.39
C ASP A 27 -22.88 14.80 -11.46
N ILE A 28 -21.65 15.25 -11.17
CA ILE A 28 -20.54 15.24 -12.12
C ILE A 28 -20.27 13.82 -12.68
N ILE A 29 -20.46 12.79 -11.85
CA ILE A 29 -20.18 11.38 -12.22
C ILE A 29 -21.46 10.69 -12.69
N ARG A 30 -22.57 10.83 -11.92
CA ARG A 30 -23.83 10.09 -12.13
C ARG A 30 -24.72 10.69 -13.22
N GLY A 31 -24.56 12.00 -13.51
CA GLY A 31 -25.45 12.77 -14.36
C GLY A 31 -26.67 13.26 -13.58
N GLU A 32 -27.80 13.49 -14.24
CA GLU A 32 -29.02 13.97 -13.59
C GLU A 32 -29.56 12.95 -12.57
N VAL A 33 -29.76 13.42 -11.35
CA VAL A 33 -30.35 12.64 -10.25
C VAL A 33 -31.57 13.40 -9.73
N SER A 34 -32.68 12.69 -9.55
CA SER A 34 -33.95 13.28 -9.08
C SER A 34 -34.54 12.43 -7.97
N PHE A 35 -35.15 13.10 -6.99
CA PHE A 35 -35.88 12.47 -5.88
C PHE A 35 -37.25 13.16 -5.77
N ALA A 36 -38.33 12.40 -5.76
CA ALA A 36 -39.66 12.94 -5.52
C ALA A 36 -39.73 13.47 -4.08
N ASN A 37 -40.19 14.70 -3.90
CA ASN A 37 -40.18 15.34 -2.58
C ASN A 37 -41.11 14.61 -1.56
N ASN A 38 -42.14 13.92 -2.04
CA ASN A 38 -43.03 13.14 -1.16
C ASN A 38 -42.33 11.90 -0.55
N GLU A 39 -41.16 11.52 -1.07
CA GLU A 39 -40.31 10.45 -0.50
C GLU A 39 -39.38 10.97 0.59
N LEU A 40 -39.25 12.30 0.71
CA LEU A 40 -38.40 12.94 1.71
C LEU A 40 -39.21 13.28 2.95
N ASP A 41 -39.05 12.50 4.02
CA ASP A 41 -39.71 12.79 5.30
C ASP A 41 -39.15 14.05 5.96
N ASP A 42 -39.97 14.68 6.81
CA ASP A 42 -39.49 15.72 7.71
C ASP A 42 -38.36 15.18 8.58
N PHE A 43 -37.27 15.89 8.66
CA PHE A 43 -36.09 15.38 9.35
C PHE A 43 -35.55 16.34 10.42
N VAL A 44 -35.00 15.77 11.47
CA VAL A 44 -34.42 16.53 12.58
C VAL A 44 -33.15 17.24 12.08
N ILE A 45 -33.07 18.53 12.30
CA ILE A 45 -31.87 19.34 12.01
C ILE A 45 -31.09 19.66 13.29
N LEU A 46 -31.81 19.82 14.43
CA LEU A 46 -31.19 20.06 15.73
C LEU A 46 -31.80 19.12 16.76
N LYS A 47 -30.96 18.37 17.45
CA LYS A 47 -31.37 17.40 18.48
C LYS A 47 -31.71 18.14 19.80
N SER A 48 -32.44 17.48 20.70
CA SER A 48 -32.81 18.01 22.00
C SER A 48 -31.62 18.37 22.92
N ASP A 49 -30.45 17.80 22.65
CA ASP A 49 -29.22 18.12 23.36
C ASP A 49 -28.52 19.38 22.80
N GLY A 50 -29.06 19.98 21.73
CA GLY A 50 -28.51 21.17 21.10
C GLY A 50 -27.50 20.90 20.00
N PHE A 51 -27.19 19.61 19.70
CA PHE A 51 -26.27 19.28 18.61
C PHE A 51 -27.00 19.14 17.28
N PRO A 52 -26.41 19.66 16.19
CA PRO A 52 -26.98 19.48 14.86
C PRO A 52 -26.89 18.02 14.41
N THR A 53 -27.78 17.62 13.51
CA THR A 53 -27.67 16.35 12.80
C THR A 53 -26.69 16.49 11.62
N TYR A 54 -26.24 15.37 11.10
CA TYR A 54 -25.24 15.33 10.02
C TYR A 54 -25.59 16.25 8.84
N ASN A 55 -26.78 16.12 8.29
CA ASN A 55 -27.15 16.91 7.09
C ASN A 55 -27.11 18.42 7.33
N PHE A 56 -27.58 18.86 8.49
CA PHE A 56 -27.58 20.29 8.83
C PHE A 56 -26.16 20.79 9.11
N ALA A 57 -25.37 20.03 9.90
CA ALA A 57 -23.99 20.39 10.20
C ALA A 57 -23.15 20.49 8.91
N ALA A 58 -23.27 19.49 8.01
CA ALA A 58 -22.54 19.47 6.75
C ALA A 58 -22.85 20.70 5.88
N VAL A 59 -24.13 21.06 5.75
CA VAL A 59 -24.54 22.24 4.96
C VAL A 59 -23.94 23.53 5.54
N VAL A 60 -24.04 23.71 6.86
CA VAL A 60 -23.49 24.90 7.53
C VAL A 60 -21.98 24.98 7.38
N ASP A 61 -21.29 23.87 7.65
CA ASP A 61 -19.82 23.81 7.56
C ASP A 61 -19.35 24.05 6.12
N ASP A 62 -19.96 23.36 5.16
CA ASP A 62 -19.61 23.51 3.73
C ASP A 62 -19.83 24.94 3.24
N ALA A 63 -20.96 25.56 3.63
CA ALA A 63 -21.27 26.96 3.24
C ALA A 63 -20.28 27.94 3.89
N MET A 64 -20.00 27.78 5.19
CA MET A 64 -19.08 28.65 5.92
C MET A 64 -17.62 28.51 5.45
N MET A 65 -17.26 27.33 4.93
CA MET A 65 -15.94 27.04 4.36
C MET A 65 -15.88 27.33 2.85
N GLU A 66 -16.97 27.83 2.28
CA GLU A 66 -17.07 28.15 0.84
C GLU A 66 -16.73 26.94 -0.06
N ILE A 67 -17.20 25.74 0.34
CA ILE A 67 -16.98 24.51 -0.44
C ILE A 67 -17.72 24.62 -1.77
N THR A 68 -17.00 24.46 -2.87
CA THR A 68 -17.55 24.54 -4.23
C THR A 68 -17.98 23.17 -4.77
N HIS A 69 -17.35 22.09 -4.27
CA HIS A 69 -17.58 20.73 -4.75
C HIS A 69 -17.63 19.75 -3.57
N VAL A 70 -18.70 18.98 -3.46
CA VAL A 70 -18.83 17.87 -2.49
C VAL A 70 -18.55 16.57 -3.24
N ILE A 71 -17.35 16.01 -3.03
CA ILE A 71 -16.88 14.78 -3.67
C ILE A 71 -16.84 13.70 -2.59
N ARG A 72 -17.70 12.66 -2.71
CA ARG A 72 -17.84 11.61 -1.66
C ARG A 72 -18.31 10.29 -2.24
N GLY A 73 -18.39 9.26 -1.42
CA GLY A 73 -18.93 7.96 -1.82
C GLY A 73 -20.43 8.02 -2.14
N GLU A 74 -20.88 7.16 -3.04
CA GLU A 74 -22.30 7.09 -3.47
C GLU A 74 -23.29 6.71 -2.33
N ASP A 75 -22.78 6.22 -1.21
CA ASP A 75 -23.61 5.99 -0.02
C ASP A 75 -24.13 7.34 0.58
N GLY A 76 -23.54 8.46 0.17
CA GLY A 76 -24.02 9.81 0.51
C GLY A 76 -25.12 10.35 -0.39
N ILE A 77 -25.46 9.69 -1.52
CA ILE A 77 -26.35 10.25 -2.53
C ILE A 77 -27.77 10.51 -1.99
N SER A 78 -28.27 9.64 -1.08
CA SER A 78 -29.59 9.79 -0.46
C SER A 78 -29.68 10.98 0.54
N ASN A 79 -28.54 11.51 0.97
CA ASN A 79 -28.50 12.71 1.81
C ASN A 79 -28.58 13.99 0.97
N THR A 80 -28.16 13.93 -0.28
CA THR A 80 -28.00 15.11 -1.15
C THR A 80 -29.29 15.91 -1.30
N PRO A 81 -30.48 15.32 -1.58
CA PRO A 81 -31.71 16.12 -1.70
C PRO A 81 -32.05 16.85 -0.40
N ARG A 82 -31.82 16.21 0.76
CA ARG A 82 -32.06 16.88 2.07
C ARG A 82 -31.11 18.06 2.26
N GLN A 83 -29.86 17.92 1.83
CA GLN A 83 -28.86 18.99 1.92
C GLN A 83 -29.20 20.15 0.96
N ILE A 84 -29.62 19.84 -0.27
CA ILE A 84 -30.04 20.87 -1.27
C ILE A 84 -31.20 21.69 -0.69
N LEU A 85 -32.23 21.04 -0.14
CA LEU A 85 -33.37 21.72 0.48
C LEU A 85 -32.94 22.64 1.63
N LEU A 86 -31.92 22.25 2.39
CA LEU A 86 -31.36 23.09 3.46
C LEU A 86 -30.59 24.31 2.88
N TYR A 87 -29.77 24.10 1.85
CA TYR A 87 -29.08 25.20 1.16
C TYR A 87 -30.09 26.24 0.65
N GLU A 88 -31.13 25.77 -0.02
CA GLU A 88 -32.19 26.60 -0.59
C GLU A 88 -32.96 27.38 0.51
N ALA A 89 -33.36 26.70 1.58
CA ALA A 89 -34.10 27.29 2.68
C ALA A 89 -33.28 28.32 3.47
N MET A 90 -31.96 28.19 3.46
CA MET A 90 -31.04 29.11 4.11
C MET A 90 -30.50 30.17 3.16
N GLU A 91 -30.92 30.18 1.90
CA GLU A 91 -30.48 31.08 0.84
C GLU A 91 -28.94 31.03 0.62
N LEU A 92 -28.37 29.80 0.75
CA LEU A 92 -26.94 29.56 0.58
C LEU A 92 -26.65 28.98 -0.82
N PRO A 93 -25.46 29.24 -1.39
CA PRO A 93 -25.11 28.69 -2.69
C PRO A 93 -24.95 27.16 -2.61
N VAL A 94 -25.61 26.43 -3.49
CA VAL A 94 -25.57 24.96 -3.55
C VAL A 94 -24.24 24.56 -4.22
N PRO A 95 -23.41 23.71 -3.60
CA PRO A 95 -22.18 23.24 -4.23
C PRO A 95 -22.48 22.22 -5.34
N ARG A 96 -21.49 21.95 -6.19
CA ARG A 96 -21.58 20.85 -7.17
C ARG A 96 -21.32 19.53 -6.46
N PHE A 97 -21.99 18.46 -6.91
CA PHE A 97 -21.85 17.12 -6.28
C PHE A 97 -21.15 16.14 -7.23
N ALA A 98 -20.36 15.23 -6.67
CA ALA A 98 -19.74 14.11 -7.40
C ALA A 98 -19.77 12.88 -6.47
N HIS A 99 -20.55 11.86 -6.83
CA HIS A 99 -20.70 10.65 -6.02
C HIS A 99 -19.89 9.50 -6.63
N LEU A 100 -18.75 9.21 -6.00
CA LEU A 100 -17.81 8.14 -6.39
C LEU A 100 -18.43 6.75 -6.13
N PRO A 101 -18.14 5.75 -6.98
CA PRO A 101 -18.65 4.40 -6.76
C PRO A 101 -18.07 3.78 -5.50
N LEU A 102 -18.76 2.77 -4.97
CA LEU A 102 -18.29 2.03 -3.79
C LEU A 102 -17.02 1.25 -4.11
N LEU A 103 -16.13 1.18 -3.14
CA LEU A 103 -15.00 0.26 -3.17
C LEU A 103 -15.49 -1.11 -2.70
N LEU A 104 -15.20 -2.13 -3.49
CA LEU A 104 -15.68 -3.50 -3.29
C LEU A 104 -14.51 -4.43 -2.99
N GLY A 105 -14.77 -5.46 -2.18
CA GLY A 105 -13.86 -6.59 -2.03
C GLY A 105 -13.90 -7.50 -3.26
N LYS A 106 -13.05 -8.52 -3.29
CA LYS A 106 -13.04 -9.54 -4.37
C LYS A 106 -14.37 -10.29 -4.48
N ASP A 107 -15.14 -10.35 -3.39
CA ASP A 107 -16.48 -10.95 -3.34
C ASP A 107 -17.58 -10.00 -3.85
N ARG A 108 -17.21 -8.81 -4.33
CA ARG A 108 -18.10 -7.74 -4.81
C ARG A 108 -19.01 -7.13 -3.75
N SER A 109 -18.81 -7.44 -2.46
CA SER A 109 -19.50 -6.74 -1.37
C SER A 109 -18.73 -5.45 -1.00
N LYS A 110 -19.39 -4.51 -0.33
CA LYS A 110 -18.74 -3.25 0.11
C LYS A 110 -17.48 -3.55 0.93
N LEU A 111 -16.37 -2.91 0.57
CA LEU A 111 -15.08 -3.09 1.26
C LEU A 111 -15.23 -2.81 2.76
N SER A 112 -14.73 -3.71 3.58
CA SER A 112 -14.83 -3.63 5.04
C SER A 112 -13.67 -4.38 5.70
N LYS A 113 -13.51 -4.26 7.01
CA LYS A 113 -12.43 -4.89 7.79
C LYS A 113 -12.32 -6.41 7.58
N ARG A 114 -13.41 -7.10 7.23
CA ARG A 114 -13.37 -8.55 6.93
C ARG A 114 -12.56 -8.90 5.68
N HIS A 115 -12.28 -7.90 4.82
CA HIS A 115 -11.48 -8.07 3.59
C HIS A 115 -9.99 -7.80 3.82
N GLY A 116 -9.58 -7.59 5.08
CA GLY A 116 -8.21 -7.28 5.46
C GLY A 116 -8.02 -5.82 5.85
N SER A 117 -6.82 -5.32 5.69
CA SER A 117 -6.47 -3.93 6.00
C SER A 117 -7.34 -2.94 5.22
N THR A 118 -7.92 -1.98 5.93
CA THR A 118 -8.73 -0.91 5.32
C THR A 118 -8.30 0.49 5.80
N ALA A 119 -7.45 0.55 6.82
CA ALA A 119 -6.91 1.82 7.30
C ALA A 119 -5.60 2.15 6.59
N LEU A 120 -5.45 3.40 6.17
CA LEU A 120 -4.26 3.87 5.43
C LEU A 120 -2.95 3.56 6.18
N LEU A 121 -2.95 3.71 7.51
CA LEU A 121 -1.76 3.46 8.33
C LEU A 121 -1.32 1.99 8.29
N GLU A 122 -2.27 1.05 8.19
CA GLU A 122 -1.96 -0.38 8.09
C GLU A 122 -1.19 -0.69 6.79
N PHE A 123 -1.53 -0.02 5.69
CA PHE A 123 -0.81 -0.16 4.42
C PHE A 123 0.61 0.43 4.51
N ARG A 124 0.75 1.59 5.17
CA ARG A 124 2.06 2.18 5.45
C ARG A 124 2.94 1.21 6.24
N ASP A 125 2.38 0.65 7.31
CA ASP A 125 3.12 -0.24 8.22
C ASP A 125 3.51 -1.57 7.53
N ARG A 126 2.77 -1.98 6.50
CA ARG A 126 3.15 -3.09 5.61
C ARG A 126 4.22 -2.70 4.58
N GLY A 127 4.51 -1.42 4.44
CA GLY A 127 5.55 -0.95 3.52
C GLY A 127 5.07 -0.60 2.11
N ILE A 128 3.81 -0.19 1.99
CA ILE A 128 3.29 0.42 0.76
C ILE A 128 3.75 1.88 0.71
N LEU A 129 4.35 2.28 -0.39
CA LEU A 129 4.79 3.66 -0.62
C LEU A 129 3.59 4.58 -0.87
N PRO A 130 3.62 5.83 -0.39
CA PRO A 130 2.50 6.76 -0.62
C PRO A 130 2.23 7.01 -2.11
N GLU A 131 3.26 7.03 -2.96
CA GLU A 131 3.10 7.19 -4.41
C GLU A 131 2.34 6.00 -5.02
N ALA A 132 2.67 4.78 -4.59
CA ALA A 132 1.98 3.57 -5.07
C ALA A 132 0.51 3.58 -4.64
N MET A 133 0.25 3.94 -3.38
CA MET A 133 -1.12 4.04 -2.86
C MET A 133 -1.91 5.12 -3.61
N LEU A 134 -1.32 6.30 -3.83
CA LEU A 134 -1.98 7.38 -4.57
C LEU A 134 -2.34 6.95 -6.00
N ASN A 135 -1.39 6.35 -6.71
CA ASN A 135 -1.62 5.86 -8.08
C ASN A 135 -2.71 4.78 -8.10
N PHE A 136 -2.62 3.81 -7.18
CA PHE A 136 -3.61 2.73 -7.08
C PHE A 136 -5.02 3.29 -6.84
N LEU A 137 -5.17 4.21 -5.87
CA LEU A 137 -6.47 4.83 -5.56
C LEU A 137 -7.00 5.66 -6.71
N ALA A 138 -6.13 6.38 -7.44
CA ALA A 138 -6.54 7.15 -8.61
C ALA A 138 -7.15 6.25 -9.70
N LEU A 139 -6.53 5.08 -9.93
CA LEU A 139 -7.02 4.12 -10.95
C LEU A 139 -8.25 3.32 -10.48
N LEU A 140 -8.63 3.42 -9.20
CA LEU A 140 -9.83 2.73 -8.69
C LEU A 140 -11.09 3.40 -9.21
N GLY A 141 -11.56 2.92 -10.35
CA GLY A 141 -12.78 3.41 -10.98
C GLY A 141 -12.58 4.62 -11.90
N TRP A 142 -11.33 4.99 -12.20
CA TRP A 142 -11.01 6.06 -13.15
C TRP A 142 -10.15 5.52 -14.29
N SER A 143 -10.31 6.10 -15.49
CA SER A 143 -9.52 5.74 -16.69
C SER A 143 -8.75 6.95 -17.20
N PRO A 144 -7.44 6.81 -17.51
CA PRO A 144 -6.64 7.89 -18.07
C PRO A 144 -6.93 8.23 -19.53
N GLY A 145 -7.90 7.57 -20.17
CA GLY A 145 -8.27 7.86 -21.57
C GLY A 145 -7.26 7.28 -22.57
N GLU A 146 -6.55 8.14 -23.30
CA GLU A 146 -5.61 7.71 -24.35
C GLU A 146 -4.48 6.83 -23.84
N ASP A 147 -4.14 6.95 -22.55
CA ASP A 147 -3.16 6.09 -21.87
C ASP A 147 -3.80 4.80 -21.33
N GLU A 148 -4.91 4.35 -21.89
CA GLU A 148 -5.61 3.14 -21.46
C GLU A 148 -4.68 1.91 -21.55
N GLY A 149 -4.51 1.22 -20.43
CA GLY A 149 -3.57 0.11 -20.31
C GLY A 149 -2.29 0.46 -19.56
N ARG A 150 -1.94 1.74 -19.45
CA ARG A 150 -0.83 2.17 -18.58
C ARG A 150 -1.32 2.19 -17.14
N GLU A 151 -0.49 1.68 -16.23
CA GLU A 151 -0.88 1.52 -14.80
C GLU A 151 0.04 2.26 -13.81
N ILE A 152 1.22 2.72 -14.26
CA ILE A 152 2.18 3.41 -13.39
C ILE A 152 2.32 4.86 -13.84
N PHE A 153 1.97 5.79 -12.96
CA PHE A 153 1.97 7.24 -13.21
C PHE A 153 2.66 7.96 -12.06
N SER A 154 3.45 8.96 -12.35
CA SER A 154 3.94 9.86 -11.31
C SER A 154 2.77 10.69 -10.74
N LYS A 155 2.95 11.28 -9.57
CA LYS A 155 1.97 12.17 -8.96
C LYS A 155 1.63 13.35 -9.90
N GLU A 156 2.65 13.89 -10.56
CA GLU A 156 2.51 15.04 -11.47
C GLU A 156 1.67 14.66 -12.70
N GLU A 157 1.89 13.47 -13.25
CA GLU A 157 1.08 12.92 -14.34
C GLU A 157 -0.37 12.72 -13.91
N LEU A 158 -0.58 12.15 -12.71
CA LEU A 158 -1.94 11.96 -12.18
C LEU A 158 -2.67 13.31 -12.03
N ILE A 159 -1.99 14.34 -11.53
CA ILE A 159 -2.56 15.69 -11.38
C ILE A 159 -2.96 16.26 -12.75
N ALA A 160 -2.13 16.05 -13.77
CA ALA A 160 -2.37 16.56 -15.12
C ALA A 160 -3.50 15.82 -15.86
N LEU A 161 -3.66 14.52 -15.58
CA LEU A 161 -4.59 13.66 -16.32
C LEU A 161 -5.95 13.48 -15.63
N PHE A 162 -6.01 13.58 -14.30
CA PHE A 162 -7.20 13.23 -13.52
C PHE A 162 -8.36 14.18 -13.80
N ASP A 163 -9.53 13.61 -14.13
CA ASP A 163 -10.76 14.34 -14.37
C ASP A 163 -11.94 13.51 -13.81
N LEU A 164 -12.76 14.16 -12.98
CA LEU A 164 -13.94 13.54 -12.37
C LEU A 164 -14.95 12.99 -13.39
N THR A 165 -15.02 13.60 -14.57
CA THR A 165 -15.95 13.16 -15.62
C THR A 165 -15.58 11.78 -16.21
N ARG A 166 -14.34 11.34 -16.00
CA ARG A 166 -13.85 10.02 -16.43
C ARG A 166 -13.90 8.96 -15.33
N VAL A 167 -14.53 9.27 -14.19
CA VAL A 167 -14.77 8.29 -13.14
C VAL A 167 -15.94 7.40 -13.54
N ASN A 168 -15.75 6.08 -13.46
CA ASN A 168 -16.78 5.09 -13.77
C ASN A 168 -17.91 5.12 -12.76
N LYS A 169 -19.12 4.77 -13.20
CA LYS A 169 -20.31 4.72 -12.32
C LYS A 169 -20.39 3.42 -11.50
N SER A 170 -19.72 2.36 -11.97
CA SER A 170 -19.76 1.02 -11.32
C SER A 170 -18.70 0.88 -10.22
N GLY A 171 -19.01 0.07 -9.20
CA GLY A 171 -18.10 -0.20 -8.09
C GLY A 171 -16.74 -0.74 -8.54
N ALA A 172 -15.67 -0.27 -7.87
CA ALA A 172 -14.29 -0.64 -8.18
C ALA A 172 -13.78 -1.69 -7.18
N ILE A 173 -13.20 -2.79 -7.68
CA ILE A 173 -12.66 -3.86 -6.83
C ILE A 173 -11.29 -3.43 -6.28
N PHE A 174 -11.15 -3.40 -4.95
CA PHE A 174 -9.89 -3.13 -4.27
C PHE A 174 -9.06 -4.42 -4.30
N ASP A 175 -8.17 -4.52 -5.29
CA ASP A 175 -7.30 -5.70 -5.46
C ASP A 175 -5.95 -5.46 -4.78
N LEU A 176 -5.74 -6.11 -3.64
CA LEU A 176 -4.52 -6.01 -2.84
C LEU A 176 -3.30 -6.53 -3.62
N GLU A 177 -3.45 -7.61 -4.41
CA GLU A 177 -2.35 -8.16 -5.20
C GLU A 177 -1.86 -7.16 -6.25
N LYS A 178 -2.81 -6.43 -6.87
CA LYS A 178 -2.50 -5.36 -7.81
C LYS A 178 -1.76 -4.20 -7.11
N LEU A 179 -2.21 -3.81 -5.91
CA LEU A 179 -1.55 -2.77 -5.12
C LEU A 179 -0.10 -3.18 -4.77
N GLU A 180 0.10 -4.42 -4.32
CA GLU A 180 1.44 -4.94 -3.98
C GLU A 180 2.35 -5.02 -5.23
N TRP A 181 1.81 -5.47 -6.36
CA TRP A 181 2.54 -5.46 -7.64
C TRP A 181 2.95 -4.03 -8.02
N MET A 182 2.00 -3.11 -7.96
CA MET A 182 2.24 -1.68 -8.27
C MET A 182 3.31 -1.10 -7.35
N ASN A 183 3.23 -1.38 -6.05
CA ASN A 183 4.24 -0.95 -5.07
C ASN A 183 5.62 -1.48 -5.42
N GLY A 184 5.72 -2.73 -5.87
CA GLY A 184 6.97 -3.31 -6.37
C GLY A 184 7.57 -2.51 -7.52
N GLN A 185 6.73 -2.00 -8.45
CA GLN A 185 7.23 -1.15 -9.55
C GLN A 185 7.85 0.15 -9.01
N TYR A 186 7.18 0.78 -8.04
CA TYR A 186 7.72 1.99 -7.39
C TYR A 186 9.00 1.72 -6.60
N LEU A 187 9.08 0.59 -5.88
CA LEU A 187 10.29 0.20 -5.14
C LEU A 187 11.50 0.04 -6.09
N ARG A 188 11.26 -0.48 -7.29
CA ARG A 188 12.31 -0.60 -8.33
C ARG A 188 12.73 0.77 -8.89
N ALA A 189 11.83 1.75 -8.89
CA ALA A 189 12.07 3.07 -9.48
C ALA A 189 12.72 4.08 -8.53
N ILE A 190 12.50 3.99 -7.22
CA ILE A 190 13.07 4.95 -6.25
C ILE A 190 14.60 4.81 -6.16
N SER A 191 15.27 5.87 -5.71
CA SER A 191 16.71 5.84 -5.50
C SER A 191 17.11 4.79 -4.46
N LEU A 192 18.28 4.22 -4.60
CA LEU A 192 18.81 3.23 -3.64
C LEU A 192 18.93 3.81 -2.23
N GLU A 193 19.35 5.07 -2.14
CA GLU A 193 19.43 5.81 -0.88
C GLU A 193 18.07 5.85 -0.16
N ARG A 194 16.99 6.19 -0.91
CA ARG A 194 15.63 6.23 -0.37
C ARG A 194 15.15 4.83 0.02
N LEU A 195 15.39 3.83 -0.83
CA LEU A 195 15.04 2.43 -0.52
C LEU A 195 15.72 1.98 0.77
N THR A 196 17.03 2.27 0.91
CA THR A 196 17.80 1.93 2.10
C THR A 196 17.17 2.56 3.35
N THR A 197 16.95 3.88 3.31
CA THR A 197 16.35 4.61 4.43
C THR A 197 15.00 4.04 4.86
N LEU A 198 14.13 3.77 3.87
CA LEU A 198 12.78 3.26 4.12
C LEU A 198 12.76 1.81 4.63
N SER A 199 13.81 1.03 4.33
CA SER A 199 13.90 -0.37 4.78
C SER A 199 14.42 -0.51 6.23
N LEU A 200 15.10 0.53 6.77
CA LEU A 200 15.72 0.46 8.11
C LEU A 200 14.74 0.03 9.22
N PRO A 201 13.52 0.58 9.32
CA PRO A 201 12.61 0.16 10.39
C PRO A 201 12.33 -1.34 10.40
N TYR A 202 12.08 -1.92 9.23
CA TYR A 202 11.74 -3.34 9.09
C TYR A 202 12.93 -4.24 9.45
N LEU A 203 14.14 -3.81 9.05
CA LEU A 203 15.37 -4.56 9.34
C LEU A 203 15.72 -4.50 10.83
N ARG A 204 15.46 -3.35 11.48
CA ARG A 204 15.62 -3.21 12.95
C ARG A 204 14.63 -4.08 13.70
N GLU A 205 13.36 -4.02 13.31
CA GLU A 205 12.30 -4.83 13.92
C GLU A 205 12.60 -6.33 13.81
N ALA A 206 13.22 -6.74 12.70
CA ALA A 206 13.66 -8.12 12.50
C ALA A 206 14.97 -8.47 13.23
N GLY A 207 15.58 -7.52 13.92
CA GLY A 207 16.84 -7.72 14.66
C GLY A 207 18.05 -7.96 13.77
N LEU A 208 17.99 -7.52 12.50
CA LEU A 208 19.05 -7.76 11.52
C LEU A 208 20.11 -6.67 11.49
N ILE A 209 19.79 -5.49 12.01
CA ILE A 209 20.72 -4.35 12.08
C ILE A 209 20.53 -3.63 13.42
N GLY A 210 21.59 -2.94 13.87
CA GLY A 210 21.55 -2.13 15.11
C GLY A 210 20.86 -0.78 14.89
N GLU A 211 20.69 -0.04 15.99
CA GLU A 211 20.09 1.30 15.98
C GLU A 211 20.91 2.29 15.13
N ARG A 212 22.23 2.18 15.22
CA ARG A 212 23.17 3.01 14.45
C ARG A 212 24.01 2.11 13.56
N LEU A 213 24.19 2.53 12.34
CA LEU A 213 25.04 1.86 11.35
C LEU A 213 26.24 2.77 11.07
N THR A 214 27.40 2.17 10.95
CA THR A 214 28.60 2.83 10.41
C THR A 214 28.42 3.08 8.90
N ASP A 215 29.23 3.94 8.33
CA ASP A 215 29.20 4.22 6.88
C ASP A 215 29.42 2.93 6.06
N GLY A 216 30.33 2.07 6.50
CA GLY A 216 30.59 0.78 5.84
C GLY A 216 29.39 -0.17 5.90
N GLU A 217 28.69 -0.22 7.03
CA GLU A 217 27.47 -1.03 7.17
C GLU A 217 26.33 -0.48 6.31
N GLN A 218 26.21 0.84 6.20
CA GLN A 218 25.22 1.47 5.32
C GLN A 218 25.50 1.16 3.85
N GLU A 219 26.75 1.26 3.43
CA GLU A 219 27.17 0.92 2.06
C GLU A 219 26.90 -0.57 1.76
N TYR A 220 27.25 -1.46 2.69
CA TYR A 220 26.99 -2.89 2.57
C TYR A 220 25.47 -3.18 2.46
N LEU A 221 24.68 -2.55 3.32
CA LEU A 221 23.23 -2.68 3.30
C LEU A 221 22.64 -2.21 1.96
N ALA A 222 23.08 -1.08 1.46
CA ALA A 222 22.65 -0.56 0.16
C ALA A 222 22.95 -1.54 -0.97
N LYS A 223 24.17 -2.14 -0.99
CA LYS A 223 24.52 -3.16 -1.99
C LYS A 223 23.61 -4.40 -1.89
N ALA A 224 23.32 -4.86 -0.68
CA ALA A 224 22.43 -6.01 -0.46
C ALA A 224 21.00 -5.69 -0.95
N LEU A 225 20.49 -4.49 -0.63
CA LEU A 225 19.16 -4.05 -1.09
C LEU A 225 19.11 -3.90 -2.61
N ALA A 226 20.17 -3.41 -3.24
CA ALA A 226 20.25 -3.30 -4.70
C ALA A 226 20.04 -4.67 -5.37
N LEU A 227 20.64 -5.72 -4.81
CA LEU A 227 20.48 -7.09 -5.32
C LEU A 227 19.08 -7.68 -5.01
N GLY A 228 18.47 -7.28 -3.89
CA GLY A 228 17.19 -7.80 -3.44
C GLY A 228 15.97 -7.09 -4.04
N ARG A 229 16.11 -5.83 -4.48
CA ARG A 229 14.99 -4.94 -4.82
C ARG A 229 14.01 -5.49 -5.85
N GLU A 230 14.48 -6.27 -6.80
CA GLU A 230 13.65 -6.86 -7.86
C GLU A 230 12.61 -7.85 -7.30
N ARG A 231 12.84 -8.37 -6.11
CA ARG A 231 11.98 -9.36 -5.44
C ARG A 231 11.06 -8.75 -4.39
N MET A 232 11.28 -7.49 -4.05
CA MET A 232 10.48 -6.80 -3.06
C MET A 232 9.20 -6.27 -3.69
N ARG A 233 8.07 -6.57 -3.07
CA ARG A 233 6.77 -5.96 -3.36
C ARG A 233 6.40 -4.97 -2.27
N LEU A 234 6.89 -5.22 -1.04
CA LEU A 234 6.66 -4.40 0.14
C LEU A 234 8.00 -4.06 0.79
N LEU A 235 8.10 -2.94 1.50
CA LEU A 235 9.30 -2.66 2.30
C LEU A 235 9.48 -3.70 3.41
N SER A 236 8.38 -4.25 3.92
CA SER A 236 8.41 -5.33 4.91
C SER A 236 9.01 -6.65 4.39
N ASP A 237 9.22 -6.79 3.08
CA ASP A 237 9.88 -7.96 2.50
C ASP A 237 11.40 -7.92 2.71
N ALA A 238 11.97 -6.75 3.01
CA ALA A 238 13.43 -6.58 3.12
C ALA A 238 14.09 -7.61 4.05
N PRO A 239 13.59 -7.88 5.27
CA PRO A 239 14.21 -8.88 6.15
C PRO A 239 14.27 -10.28 5.54
N GLU A 240 13.26 -10.70 4.81
CA GLU A 240 13.24 -12.00 4.14
C GLU A 240 14.16 -12.03 2.92
N VAL A 241 14.08 -10.96 2.09
CA VAL A 241 14.80 -10.91 0.80
C VAL A 241 16.30 -10.75 0.99
N ILE A 242 16.75 -9.92 1.94
CA ILE A 242 18.19 -9.65 2.13
C ILE A 242 18.75 -10.13 3.48
N GLY A 243 17.93 -10.72 4.35
CA GLY A 243 18.37 -11.14 5.69
C GLY A 243 19.56 -12.07 5.69
N PHE A 244 19.69 -12.93 4.67
CA PHE A 244 20.84 -13.83 4.56
C PHE A 244 22.18 -13.07 4.34
N PHE A 245 22.15 -11.86 3.80
CA PHE A 245 23.36 -11.02 3.72
C PHE A 245 23.81 -10.55 5.11
N LEU A 246 22.83 -10.32 6.00
CA LEU A 246 23.05 -9.65 7.30
C LEU A 246 23.34 -10.63 8.44
N ARG A 247 22.89 -11.89 8.31
CA ARG A 247 23.09 -12.93 9.33
C ARG A 247 24.47 -13.57 9.23
N GLU A 248 25.10 -13.86 10.36
CA GLU A 248 26.34 -14.64 10.43
C GLU A 248 26.08 -16.12 10.07
N GLU A 249 25.06 -16.68 10.68
CA GLU A 249 24.61 -18.06 10.40
C GLU A 249 23.35 -18.01 9.55
N ILE A 250 23.25 -18.93 8.59
CA ILE A 250 22.09 -19.02 7.69
C ILE A 250 21.38 -20.36 7.89
N GLU A 251 20.09 -20.34 7.78
CA GLU A 251 19.27 -21.53 7.74
C GLU A 251 19.21 -22.03 6.29
N PHE A 252 19.32 -23.32 6.13
CA PHE A 252 19.25 -23.97 4.81
C PHE A 252 17.87 -24.57 4.62
N GLU A 253 17.20 -24.20 3.54
CA GLU A 253 15.90 -24.80 3.18
C GLU A 253 16.04 -26.31 2.95
N GLU A 254 15.21 -27.11 3.63
CA GLU A 254 15.23 -28.56 3.58
C GLU A 254 15.18 -29.10 2.13
N LYS A 255 14.27 -28.56 1.30
CA LYS A 255 14.13 -28.92 -0.11
C LYS A 255 15.40 -28.64 -0.92
N THR A 256 16.08 -27.52 -0.62
CA THR A 256 17.34 -27.17 -1.28
C THR A 256 18.44 -28.12 -0.85
N VAL A 257 18.53 -28.42 0.44
CA VAL A 257 19.50 -29.41 0.98
C VAL A 257 19.29 -30.77 0.30
N GLU A 258 18.07 -31.28 0.29
CA GLU A 258 17.74 -32.56 -0.35
C GLU A 258 18.16 -32.61 -1.82
N ARG A 259 17.86 -31.56 -2.57
CA ARG A 259 18.22 -31.46 -4.00
C ARG A 259 19.73 -31.52 -4.19
N VAL A 260 20.45 -30.69 -3.45
CA VAL A 260 21.92 -30.55 -3.57
C VAL A 260 22.64 -31.82 -3.11
N THR A 261 22.18 -32.45 -2.03
CA THR A 261 22.85 -33.64 -1.48
C THR A 261 22.58 -34.91 -2.31
N ARG A 262 21.48 -34.96 -3.08
CA ARG A 262 21.17 -36.12 -3.97
C ARG A 262 22.09 -36.20 -5.20
N GLU A 263 22.68 -35.11 -5.62
CA GLU A 263 23.55 -35.07 -6.79
C GLU A 263 24.94 -35.70 -6.46
N LYS A 264 25.31 -36.74 -7.17
CA LYS A 264 26.62 -37.41 -6.99
C LYS A 264 27.76 -36.45 -7.28
N GLY A 265 28.77 -36.45 -6.45
CA GLY A 265 29.95 -35.60 -6.61
C GLY A 265 29.80 -34.19 -6.05
N THR A 266 28.63 -33.82 -5.51
CA THR A 266 28.41 -32.48 -4.98
C THR A 266 29.43 -32.11 -3.90
N ALA A 267 29.71 -33.05 -2.96
CA ALA A 267 30.67 -32.81 -1.89
C ALA A 267 32.08 -32.43 -2.44
N GLU A 268 32.52 -33.15 -3.48
CA GLU A 268 33.79 -32.89 -4.15
C GLU A 268 33.78 -31.55 -4.90
N HIS A 269 32.69 -31.29 -5.62
CA HIS A 269 32.52 -30.00 -6.33
C HIS A 269 32.52 -28.81 -5.37
N LEU A 270 31.84 -28.93 -4.24
CA LEU A 270 31.81 -27.88 -3.21
C LEU A 270 33.20 -27.66 -2.62
N GLU A 271 33.98 -28.73 -2.41
CA GLU A 271 35.34 -28.61 -1.89
C GLU A 271 36.28 -27.95 -2.94
N LYS A 272 36.18 -28.34 -4.20
CA LYS A 272 36.93 -27.71 -5.29
C LYS A 272 36.57 -26.24 -5.43
N LEU A 273 35.27 -25.91 -5.32
CA LEU A 273 34.79 -24.53 -5.35
C LEU A 273 35.36 -23.74 -4.16
N ARG A 274 35.30 -24.31 -2.95
CA ARG A 274 35.84 -23.67 -1.75
C ARG A 274 37.36 -23.38 -1.91
N GLN A 275 38.10 -24.37 -2.39
CA GLN A 275 39.54 -24.20 -2.63
C GLN A 275 39.86 -23.13 -3.67
N ARG A 276 39.11 -23.12 -4.79
CA ARG A 276 39.24 -22.09 -5.82
C ARG A 276 38.87 -20.70 -5.28
N LEU A 277 37.81 -20.60 -4.49
CA LEU A 277 37.42 -19.32 -3.88
C LEU A 277 38.46 -18.83 -2.88
N GLN A 278 39.09 -19.73 -2.13
CA GLN A 278 40.19 -19.35 -1.22
C GLN A 278 41.39 -18.79 -2.00
N ALA A 279 41.61 -19.25 -3.21
CA ALA A 279 42.70 -18.80 -4.06
C ALA A 279 42.39 -17.50 -4.81
N LEU A 280 41.12 -17.11 -4.92
CA LEU A 280 40.71 -15.87 -5.59
C LEU A 280 40.70 -14.68 -4.62
N SER A 281 40.82 -13.48 -5.18
CA SER A 281 40.87 -12.29 -4.36
C SER A 281 39.51 -11.87 -3.77
N ASP A 282 38.38 -12.17 -4.45
CA ASP A 282 37.01 -11.82 -3.93
C ASP A 282 35.85 -12.71 -4.45
N PHE A 283 35.03 -13.22 -3.58
CA PHE A 283 33.77 -13.99 -3.95
C PHE A 283 32.74 -14.53 -2.88
N UNK A 284 31.20 -14.92 -2.89
CA UNK A 284 30.28 -15.25 -2.23
C UNK A 284 29.27 -16.11 -2.29
N LEU A 285 28.52 -16.42 -1.52
CA LEU A 285 27.46 -17.46 -1.64
C LEU A 285 26.23 -17.25 -0.72
N THR A 286 25.01 -17.47 -1.21
CA THR A 286 23.72 -17.48 -0.47
C THR A 286 23.39 -18.91 0.01
N GLY A 287 22.26 -19.16 0.61
CA GLY A 287 21.78 -20.48 1.00
C GLY A 287 20.42 -20.83 0.41
N ARG A 288 19.99 -20.16 -0.67
CA ARG A 288 18.63 -20.31 -1.24
C ARG A 288 18.63 -20.82 -2.68
N SER A 289 17.51 -21.43 -3.10
CA SER A 289 17.32 -21.96 -4.46
C SER A 289 17.12 -20.87 -5.52
N VAL A 290 16.73 -19.67 -5.09
CA VAL A 290 16.51 -18.50 -5.97
C VAL A 290 17.17 -17.29 -5.32
N GLY A 291 18.02 -16.62 -6.06
CA GLY A 291 18.78 -15.48 -5.56
C GLY A 291 19.27 -14.55 -6.69
N PRO A 292 19.91 -13.43 -6.37
CA PRO A 292 20.63 -12.61 -7.36
C PRO A 292 21.61 -13.46 -8.15
N GLY A 293 22.19 -12.90 -9.20
CA GLY A 293 23.25 -13.57 -9.95
C GLY A 293 24.36 -14.04 -9.00
N LEU A 294 24.85 -15.27 -9.18
CA LEU A 294 25.81 -15.89 -8.27
C LEU A 294 27.04 -15.00 -8.02
N PHE A 295 27.55 -14.40 -9.05
CA PHE A 295 28.77 -13.59 -8.97
C PHE A 295 28.56 -12.27 -8.20
N GLU A 296 27.47 -11.56 -8.51
CA GLU A 296 27.09 -10.30 -7.84
C GLU A 296 26.85 -10.54 -6.34
N LEU A 297 26.18 -11.61 -6.05
CA LEU A 297 25.90 -12.03 -4.69
C LEU A 297 27.18 -12.34 -3.90
N MET A 298 28.11 -13.06 -4.55
CA MET A 298 29.39 -13.42 -3.97
C MET A 298 30.24 -12.17 -3.72
N GLU A 299 30.20 -11.19 -4.62
CA GLU A 299 30.87 -9.90 -4.45
C GLU A 299 30.42 -9.16 -3.19
N VAL A 300 29.09 -9.12 -2.96
CA VAL A 300 28.53 -8.44 -1.77
C VAL A 300 28.85 -9.20 -0.49
N LEU A 301 28.70 -10.54 -0.46
CA LEU A 301 29.02 -11.35 0.73
C LEU A 301 30.48 -11.31 1.14
N GLY A 302 31.36 -11.21 0.17
CA GLY A 302 32.81 -11.27 0.38
C GLY A 302 33.34 -12.69 0.57
N LYS A 303 34.62 -12.85 0.25
CA LYS A 303 35.34 -14.13 0.23
C LYS A 303 35.19 -14.94 1.54
N GLU A 304 35.42 -14.27 2.68
CA GLU A 304 35.44 -14.95 3.99
C GLU A 304 34.11 -15.62 4.33
N ARG A 305 33.01 -14.90 4.17
CA ARG A 305 31.65 -15.44 4.43
C ARG A 305 31.33 -16.60 3.50
N CYS A 306 31.75 -16.52 2.25
CA CYS A 306 31.54 -17.56 1.24
C CYS A 306 32.22 -18.87 1.61
N VAL A 307 33.52 -18.76 1.87
CA VAL A 307 34.35 -19.92 2.26
C VAL A 307 33.78 -20.57 3.53
N ARG A 308 33.41 -19.74 4.52
CA ARG A 308 32.84 -20.21 5.78
C ARG A 308 31.52 -20.94 5.54
N ARG A 309 30.59 -20.38 4.77
CA ARG A 309 29.29 -20.99 4.47
C ARG A 309 29.38 -22.30 3.69
N LEU A 310 30.31 -22.37 2.73
CA LEU A 310 30.60 -23.61 2.00
C LEU A 310 31.12 -24.70 2.95
N ALA A 311 32.06 -24.33 3.81
CA ALA A 311 32.61 -25.27 4.79
C ALA A 311 31.55 -25.76 5.76
N GLU A 312 30.70 -24.87 6.24
CA GLU A 312 29.60 -25.19 7.16
C GLU A 312 28.57 -26.12 6.49
N PHE A 313 28.12 -25.79 5.27
CA PHE A 313 27.18 -26.62 4.51
C PHE A 313 27.75 -28.04 4.33
N ARG A 314 29.01 -28.15 3.89
CA ARG A 314 29.68 -29.41 3.70
C ARG A 314 29.75 -30.22 5.01
N ARG A 315 30.18 -29.60 6.11
CA ARG A 315 30.27 -30.23 7.43
C ARG A 315 28.93 -30.73 7.93
N ARG A 316 27.85 -30.00 7.65
CA ARG A 316 26.51 -30.25 8.19
C ARG A 316 25.78 -31.37 7.43
N PHE A 317 25.96 -31.43 6.10
CA PHE A 317 25.12 -32.26 5.22
C PHE A 317 25.84 -33.41 4.49
N PHE A 318 27.16 -33.52 4.63
CA PHE A 318 27.92 -34.62 4.03
C PHE A 318 28.73 -35.39 5.09
N SER A 319 28.70 -36.71 5.04
CA SER A 319 29.46 -37.56 6.00
C SER A 319 30.98 -37.47 5.76
N LYS A 320 31.77 -37.82 6.76
CA LYS A 320 33.23 -37.88 6.66
C LYS A 320 33.73 -38.83 5.55
N ALA A 321 32.96 -39.86 5.26
CA ALA A 321 33.30 -40.85 4.24
C ALA A 321 33.22 -40.34 2.80
N GLU A 322 32.46 -39.23 2.59
CA GLU A 322 32.29 -38.57 1.28
C GLU A 322 33.33 -37.44 1.04
N LEU A 323 34.21 -37.23 1.98
CA LEU A 323 35.24 -36.19 1.86
C LEU A 323 36.50 -36.75 1.19
N PRO A 324 37.04 -36.13 0.15
CA PRO A 324 38.31 -36.58 -0.41
C PRO A 324 39.39 -36.43 0.67
N VAL A 325 40.17 -37.49 0.86
CA VAL A 325 41.33 -37.45 1.75
C VAL A 325 42.35 -36.50 1.07
N GLY A 326 42.60 -35.39 1.71
CA GLY A 326 43.58 -34.44 1.18
C GLY A 326 44.97 -35.07 1.06
N ASN A 327 45.61 -34.95 -0.06
CA ASN A 327 47.06 -35.16 -0.24
C ASN A 327 47.77 -33.89 0.12
#